data_0ac786c34fb26f551f548e0501927a5b
#
_entry.id   0ac786c34fb26f551f548e0501927a5b
#
_cell.length_a   1.000
_cell.length_b   1.000
_cell.length_c   1.000
_cell.angle_alpha   90.00
_cell.angle_beta   90.00
_cell.angle_gamma   90.00
#
_symmetry.space_group_name_H-M   'P 1'
#
loop_
_entity.id
_entity.type
_entity.pdbx_description
1 polymer ?
#
loop_
_entity_poly.entity_id
_entity_poly.type
_entity_poly.pdbx_seq_one_letter_code
_entity_poly.pdbx_strand_id
1 'polypeptide(L)' 'MDFVRVKGTQVQELIQVTYDFTLPRTKLYNREVGNLVKASNVLHCDNLTLVVMYGEPSDIVEGGKTIHCVLAAQWLLR' A
#
# COMPACT_ATOMS: atom_id res chain seq x y z
N MET A 1 -1.71 8.97 2.94
CA MET A 1 -0.56 8.23 2.43
C MET A 1 0.62 8.44 3.35
N ASP A 2 1.26 7.38 3.79
CA ASP A 2 2.31 7.51 4.80
C ASP A 2 3.68 7.83 4.19
N PHE A 3 4.01 7.20 3.07
CA PHE A 3 5.33 7.40 2.48
C PHE A 3 5.24 7.44 0.97
N VAL A 4 6.06 8.30 0.39
CA VAL A 4 6.27 8.38 -1.06
C VAL A 4 7.77 8.33 -1.30
N ARG A 5 8.21 7.35 -2.07
CA ARG A 5 9.61 7.27 -2.46
C ARG A 5 9.79 7.96 -3.81
N VAL A 6 10.69 8.93 -3.85
CA VAL A 6 10.89 9.78 -5.03
C VAL A 6 12.33 9.67 -5.51
N LYS A 7 12.51 9.65 -6.84
CA LYS A 7 13.82 9.77 -7.46
C LYS A 7 13.76 10.89 -8.49
N GLY A 8 14.50 11.98 -8.23
CA GLY A 8 14.38 13.18 -9.05
C GLY A 8 12.98 13.79 -8.93
N THR A 9 12.29 13.95 -10.05
CA THR A 9 10.91 14.43 -10.07
C THR A 9 9.90 13.30 -10.22
N GLN A 10 10.36 12.03 -10.25
CA GLN A 10 9.48 10.89 -10.43
C GLN A 10 9.16 10.20 -9.11
N VAL A 11 7.89 9.88 -8.91
CA VAL A 11 7.45 9.05 -7.79
C VAL A 11 7.75 7.60 -8.13
N GLN A 12 8.57 6.95 -7.30
CA GLN A 12 9.03 5.58 -7.54
C GLN A 12 8.15 4.54 -6.87
N GLU A 13 7.60 4.87 -5.70
CA GLU A 13 6.80 3.93 -4.94
C GLU A 13 5.87 4.69 -4.01
N LEU A 14 4.63 4.21 -3.89
CA LEU A 14 3.64 4.71 -2.94
C LEU A 14 3.46 3.65 -1.86
N ILE A 15 3.62 4.05 -0.60
CA ILE A 15 3.63 3.12 0.53
C ILE A 15 2.59 3.58 1.54
N GLN A 16 1.67 2.68 1.88
CA GLN A 16 0.68 2.88 2.92
C GLN A 16 0.95 1.90 4.04
N VAL A 17 0.92 2.37 5.29
CA VAL A 17 1.09 1.51 6.45
C VAL A 17 -0.24 1.40 7.18
N THR A 18 -0.65 0.18 7.47
CA THR A 18 -1.84 -0.05 8.29
C THR A 18 -1.44 -0.75 9.59
N TYR A 19 -1.90 -0.18 10.71
CA TYR A 19 -1.55 -0.65 12.04
C TYR A 19 -2.59 -1.60 12.62
N ASP A 20 -3.80 -1.58 12.11
CA ASP A 20 -4.89 -2.35 12.67
C ASP A 20 -5.47 -3.32 11.65
N PHE A 21 -5.11 -4.58 11.81
CA PHE A 21 -5.59 -5.68 10.97
C PHE A 21 -6.71 -6.47 11.65
N THR A 22 -7.11 -6.05 12.86
CA THR A 22 -8.14 -6.77 13.63
C THR A 22 -9.55 -6.36 13.25
N LEU A 23 -9.70 -5.20 12.58
CA LEU A 23 -11.00 -4.78 12.08
C LEU A 23 -11.36 -5.56 10.82
N PRO A 24 -12.67 -5.84 10.62
CA PRO A 24 -13.07 -6.56 9.42
C PRO A 24 -12.50 -5.85 8.19
N ARG A 25 -11.93 -6.63 7.32
CA ARG A 25 -11.28 -6.23 6.06
C ARG A 25 -12.07 -5.19 5.28
N THR A 26 -13.31 -4.96 5.64
CA THR A 26 -14.25 -4.26 4.80
C THR A 26 -14.19 -2.74 4.92
N LYS A 27 -13.78 -2.17 6.05
CA LYS A 27 -13.80 -0.71 6.19
C LYS A 27 -12.43 -0.06 6.15
N LEU A 28 -11.50 -0.50 6.99
CA LEU A 28 -10.17 0.09 7.04
C LEU A 28 -9.33 -0.30 5.83
N TYR A 29 -9.38 -1.56 5.49
CA TYR A 29 -8.65 -2.13 4.38
C TYR A 29 -9.09 -1.52 3.05
N ASN A 30 -10.40 -1.45 2.80
CA ASN A 30 -10.91 -0.85 1.57
C ASN A 30 -10.57 0.63 1.47
N ARG A 31 -10.55 1.33 2.60
CA ARG A 31 -10.17 2.74 2.64
C ARG A 31 -8.69 2.94 2.31
N GLU A 32 -7.82 2.13 2.91
CA GLU A 32 -6.38 2.23 2.67
C GLU A 32 -6.02 1.85 1.23
N VAL A 33 -6.61 0.78 0.73
CA VAL A 33 -6.43 0.36 -0.66
C VAL A 33 -6.98 1.40 -1.62
N GLY A 34 -8.16 1.94 -1.33
CA GLY A 34 -8.77 2.99 -2.14
C GLY A 34 -7.90 4.25 -2.19
N ASN A 35 -7.29 4.63 -1.08
CA ASN A 35 -6.37 5.77 -1.03
C ASN A 35 -5.13 5.55 -1.89
N LEU A 36 -4.56 4.34 -1.87
CA LEU A 36 -3.41 4.00 -2.71
C LEU A 36 -3.77 4.08 -4.20
N VAL A 37 -4.91 3.55 -4.59
CA VAL A 37 -5.36 3.58 -5.99
C VAL A 37 -5.59 5.03 -6.44
N LYS A 38 -6.21 5.84 -5.61
CA LYS A 38 -6.40 7.27 -5.89
C LYS A 38 -5.07 7.98 -6.09
N ALA A 39 -4.14 7.79 -5.17
CA ALA A 39 -2.83 8.41 -5.23
C ALA A 39 -2.05 7.93 -6.46
N SER A 40 -2.16 6.64 -6.80
CA SER A 40 -1.56 6.07 -7.99
C SER A 40 -2.02 6.81 -9.25
N ASN A 41 -3.31 7.07 -9.35
CA ASN A 41 -3.87 7.77 -10.51
C ASN A 41 -3.42 9.24 -10.57
N VAL A 42 -3.36 9.91 -9.42
CA VAL A 42 -2.96 11.31 -9.35
C VAL A 42 -1.47 11.48 -9.63
N LEU A 43 -0.64 10.59 -9.08
CA LEU A 43 0.83 10.70 -9.14
C LEU A 43 1.45 9.88 -10.27
N HIS A 44 0.63 9.19 -11.06
CA HIS A 44 1.08 8.34 -12.17
C HIS A 44 2.14 7.32 -11.75
N CYS A 45 1.89 6.66 -10.62
CA CYS A 45 2.80 5.65 -10.07
C CYS A 45 2.03 4.36 -9.80
N ASP A 46 2.45 3.27 -10.42
CA ASP A 46 1.79 1.97 -10.29
C ASP A 46 2.51 1.02 -9.32
N ASN A 47 3.60 1.46 -8.70
CA ASN A 47 4.33 0.68 -7.71
C ASN A 47 3.73 0.94 -6.33
N LEU A 48 2.78 0.11 -5.93
CA LEU A 48 1.97 0.31 -4.73
C LEU A 48 2.30 -0.76 -3.69
N THR A 49 2.56 -0.33 -2.46
CA THR A 49 2.90 -1.21 -1.35
C THR A 49 2.02 -0.89 -0.15
N LEU A 50 1.41 -1.93 0.41
CA LEU A 50 0.68 -1.86 1.67
C LEU A 50 1.46 -2.64 2.72
N VAL A 51 1.95 -1.94 3.73
CA VAL A 51 2.70 -2.54 4.83
C VAL A 51 1.72 -2.86 5.96
N VAL A 52 1.70 -4.11 6.39
CA VAL A 52 0.81 -4.57 7.44
C VAL A 52 1.62 -5.07 8.64
N MET A 53 1.10 -4.88 9.84
CA MET A 53 1.81 -5.26 11.06
C MET A 53 1.68 -6.73 11.41
N TYR A 54 0.54 -7.33 11.08
CA TYR A 54 0.22 -8.71 11.49
C TYR A 54 -0.44 -9.47 10.35
N GLY A 55 -0.46 -10.79 10.46
CA GLY A 55 -1.20 -11.67 9.58
C GLY A 55 -0.36 -12.23 8.43
N GLU A 56 -1.06 -12.76 7.44
CA GLU A 56 -0.45 -13.34 6.26
C GLU A 56 -0.89 -12.52 5.04
N PRO A 57 -0.16 -11.44 4.73
CA PRO A 57 -0.57 -10.56 3.64
C PRO A 57 -0.39 -11.24 2.29
N SER A 58 -1.29 -10.92 1.37
CA SER A 58 -1.19 -11.33 -0.02
C SER A 58 -1.50 -10.15 -0.91
N ASP A 59 -1.00 -10.20 -2.14
CA ASP A 59 -1.22 -9.11 -3.09
C ASP A 59 -2.71 -8.90 -3.36
N ILE A 60 -3.06 -7.65 -3.59
CA ILE A 60 -4.44 -7.24 -3.85
C ILE A 60 -4.50 -6.65 -5.24
N VAL A 61 -5.55 -7.00 -5.98
CA VAL A 61 -5.86 -6.34 -7.25
C VAL A 61 -7.11 -5.49 -7.04
N GLU A 62 -6.97 -4.18 -7.24
CA GLU A 62 -8.05 -3.23 -7.07
C GLU A 62 -7.93 -2.11 -8.09
N GLY A 63 -9.05 -1.76 -8.74
CA GLY A 63 -9.06 -0.70 -9.74
C GLY A 63 -8.11 -0.94 -10.90
N GLY A 64 -7.88 -2.20 -11.29
CA GLY A 64 -6.96 -2.55 -12.35
C GLY A 64 -5.49 -2.47 -11.95
N LYS A 65 -5.20 -2.27 -10.66
CA LYS A 65 -3.83 -2.14 -10.17
C LYS A 65 -3.51 -3.24 -9.16
N THR A 66 -2.25 -3.63 -9.10
CA THR A 66 -1.77 -4.62 -8.13
C THR A 66 -1.08 -3.91 -6.97
N ILE A 67 -1.51 -4.22 -5.77
CA ILE A 67 -0.94 -3.67 -4.54
C ILE A 67 -0.20 -4.80 -3.83
N HIS A 68 1.11 -4.61 -3.62
CA HIS A 68 1.92 -5.58 -2.90
C HIS A 68 1.72 -5.40 -1.40
N CYS A 69 1.25 -6.45 -0.74
CA CYS A 69 1.06 -6.44 0.70
C CYS A 69 2.21 -7.18 1.37
N VAL A 70 2.90 -6.53 2.30
CA VAL A 70 4.06 -7.12 2.98
C VAL A 70 3.97 -6.88 4.48
N LEU A 71 4.54 -7.79 5.26
CA LEU A 71 4.67 -7.59 6.69
C LEU A 71 5.73 -6.53 6.98
N ALA A 72 5.50 -5.70 8.00
CA ALA A 72 6.43 -4.65 8.39
C ALA A 72 7.82 -5.20 8.66
N ALA A 73 7.93 -6.33 9.35
CA ALA A 73 9.20 -6.96 9.64
C ALA A 73 9.97 -7.31 8.37
N GLN A 74 9.30 -7.86 7.36
CA GLN A 74 9.93 -8.20 6.09
C GLN A 74 10.29 -6.95 5.30
N TRP A 75 9.41 -5.95 5.32
CA TRP A 75 9.64 -4.71 4.60
C TRP A 75 10.87 -3.96 5.13
N LEU A 76 11.07 -3.96 6.44
CA LEU A 76 12.21 -3.30 7.07
C LEU A 76 13.54 -4.01 6.81
N LEU A 77 13.49 -5.29 6.45
CA LEU A 77 14.69 -6.09 6.22
C LEU A 77 15.14 -6.11 4.75
N ARG A 78 14.37 -5.54 3.86
CA ARG A 78 14.72 -5.54 2.44
C ARG A 78 15.73 -4.47 2.05
#